data_a273def65ec8a89543aa38d65faac3e8
#
_entry.id   a273def65ec8a89543aa38d65faac3e8
#
_cell.length_a   1.000
_cell.length_b   1.000
_cell.length_c   1.000
_cell.angle_alpha   90.00
_cell.angle_beta   90.00
_cell.angle_gamma   90.00
#
_symmetry.space_group_name_H-M   'P 1'
#
loop_
_entity.id
_entity.type
_entity.pdbx_description
1 polymer ?
#
loop_
_entity_poly.entity_id
_entity_poly.type
_entity_poly.pdbx_seq_one_letter_code
_entity_poly.pdbx_strand_id
1 'polypeptide(L)'
;MTGSPGRKGATTFRITRTLALISALALGALHPATAAPIDDQFRAWLQKDLWPEARAAGVSKATFDAAFDGVKPNLKLPDLVLPGQKAETPKTQHQAEFGSPGNYFAEKTVTAVTRGGRSRASQHAKTLAAVEKTFGVPGGIVLAIWGRESGFGAAKMPYDGFEVLGTKAFLATRKQMFREEVLAALQMVEQGKVRRNAMRSSWAGALGQPQFMPTSYLKHAVDFDGDGHADIWNSVPDTLASIANYLAHYGWVKGRDWGFEVIVPDSVSCALEGPDRGRPKTD
;
A
#
# COMPACT_ATOMS: atom_id res chain seq x y z
N MET A 1 72.23 76.81 52.72
CA MET A 1 72.42 76.29 54.07
C MET A 1 71.72 74.96 54.17
N THR A 2 72.45 73.95 54.20
CA THR A 2 72.45 72.79 55.08
C THR A 2 71.14 72.03 55.12
N GLY A 3 71.05 70.80 54.89
CA GLY A 3 71.94 69.70 55.14
C GLY A 3 71.17 68.38 54.77
N SER A 4 72.03 67.45 54.41
CA SER A 4 71.84 65.99 54.29
C SER A 4 71.33 65.31 55.59
N PRO A 5 71.23 64.04 55.72
CA PRO A 5 71.04 62.93 54.78
C PRO A 5 70.04 61.84 55.31
N GLY A 6 69.77 60.87 54.52
CA GLY A 6 69.78 59.46 54.89
C GLY A 6 68.52 58.70 55.12
N ARG A 7 68.31 57.71 54.47
CA ARG A 7 68.46 56.31 54.89
C ARG A 7 67.74 55.32 53.89
N LYS A 8 68.48 54.34 53.51
CA LYS A 8 68.05 53.22 52.67
C LYS A 8 67.01 52.33 53.39
N GLY A 9 65.88 52.06 52.79
CA GLY A 9 64.92 51.08 53.27
C GLY A 9 64.75 50.02 52.16
N ALA A 10 65.17 48.81 52.46
CA ALA A 10 65.04 47.68 51.58
C ALA A 10 63.54 47.25 51.44
N THR A 11 62.99 47.27 50.21
CA THR A 11 61.67 46.84 49.98
C THR A 11 61.68 45.40 49.40
N THR A 12 61.18 44.46 50.21
CA THR A 12 61.03 43.06 49.91
C THR A 12 59.97 42.86 48.80
N PHE A 13 60.39 42.32 47.66
CA PHE A 13 59.52 42.02 46.62
C PHE A 13 58.75 40.72 46.93
N ARG A 14 57.45 40.82 47.22
CA ARG A 14 56.53 39.67 47.29
C ARG A 14 56.09 39.34 45.93
N ILE A 15 56.50 38.17 45.32
CA ILE A 15 56.03 37.60 44.12
C ILE A 15 54.66 36.91 44.41
N THR A 16 53.61 37.56 44.02
CA THR A 16 52.26 36.96 44.01
C THR A 16 52.14 36.10 42.74
N ARG A 17 52.13 34.76 42.91
CA ARG A 17 51.85 33.83 41.84
C ARG A 17 50.35 33.86 41.57
N THR A 18 49.94 34.48 40.47
CA THR A 18 48.60 34.40 39.95
C THR A 18 48.47 33.07 39.19
N LEU A 19 47.70 32.12 39.76
CA LEU A 19 47.26 30.92 39.03
C LEU A 19 46.26 31.35 37.98
N ALA A 20 46.62 31.33 36.73
CA ALA A 20 45.67 31.39 35.60
C ALA A 20 45.03 30.04 35.43
N LEU A 21 43.76 29.91 35.81
CA LEU A 21 42.90 28.77 35.46
C LEU A 21 42.61 28.84 33.93
N ILE A 22 43.24 27.99 33.16
CA ILE A 22 42.87 27.77 31.74
C ILE A 22 41.68 26.82 31.74
N SER A 23 40.48 27.38 31.61
CA SER A 23 39.25 26.61 31.30
C SER A 23 39.35 26.20 29.86
N ALA A 24 39.76 24.96 29.58
CA ALA A 24 39.63 24.33 28.29
C ALA A 24 38.15 24.06 28.02
N LEU A 25 37.46 24.95 27.28
CA LEU A 25 36.19 24.64 26.65
C LEU A 25 36.41 23.52 25.60
N ALA A 26 36.05 22.31 25.99
CA ALA A 26 35.90 21.23 24.98
C ALA A 26 34.72 21.60 24.09
N LEU A 27 34.98 22.21 22.92
CA LEU A 27 34.03 22.24 21.82
C LEU A 27 33.84 20.79 21.35
N GLY A 28 32.84 20.12 21.89
CA GLY A 28 32.36 18.87 21.32
C GLY A 28 31.88 19.17 19.89
N ALA A 29 32.63 18.70 18.90
CA ALA A 29 32.22 18.73 17.52
C ALA A 29 30.91 17.95 17.41
N LEU A 30 29.78 18.65 17.32
CA LEU A 30 28.50 18.09 16.91
C LEU A 30 28.66 17.61 15.46
N HIS A 31 29.09 16.36 15.30
CA HIS A 31 29.00 15.70 14.01
C HIS A 31 27.51 15.64 13.66
N PRO A 32 27.09 16.12 12.47
CA PRO A 32 25.73 15.90 12.04
C PRO A 32 25.52 14.39 12.01
N ALA A 33 24.55 13.90 12.80
CA ALA A 33 24.20 12.51 12.79
C ALA A 33 23.75 12.17 11.36
N THR A 34 24.57 11.42 10.65
CA THR A 34 24.20 10.87 9.33
C THR A 34 22.95 10.03 9.55
N ALA A 35 21.89 10.33 8.80
CA ALA A 35 20.66 9.54 8.87
C ALA A 35 20.99 8.06 8.65
N ALA A 36 20.44 7.19 9.50
CA ALA A 36 20.65 5.75 9.36
C ALA A 36 20.23 5.28 7.96
N PRO A 37 20.89 4.25 7.39
CA PRO A 37 20.47 3.66 6.12
C PRO A 37 18.98 3.34 6.10
N ILE A 38 18.34 3.46 4.95
CA ILE A 38 16.89 3.28 4.83
C ILE A 38 16.43 1.89 5.29
N ASP A 39 17.25 0.86 5.08
CA ASP A 39 17.00 -0.50 5.56
C ASP A 39 16.92 -0.57 7.09
N ASP A 40 17.77 0.18 7.79
CA ASP A 40 17.78 0.23 9.25
C ASP A 40 16.59 1.04 9.78
N GLN A 41 16.25 2.14 9.10
CA GLN A 41 15.04 2.90 9.40
C GLN A 41 13.78 2.04 9.21
N PHE A 42 13.71 1.26 8.14
CA PHE A 42 12.61 0.34 7.88
C PHE A 42 12.50 -0.73 8.98
N ARG A 43 13.62 -1.37 9.35
CA ARG A 43 13.65 -2.35 10.45
C ARG A 43 13.22 -1.73 11.78
N ALA A 44 13.69 -0.54 12.08
CA ALA A 44 13.27 0.18 13.29
C ALA A 44 11.78 0.49 13.29
N TRP A 45 11.24 0.94 12.15
CA TRP A 45 9.81 1.20 11.96
C TRP A 45 8.98 -0.08 12.11
N LEU A 46 9.39 -1.21 11.52
CA LEU A 46 8.70 -2.50 11.68
C LEU A 46 8.54 -2.85 13.17
N GLN A 47 9.58 -2.68 13.98
CA GLN A 47 9.55 -3.07 15.39
C GLN A 47 8.86 -2.04 16.30
N LYS A 48 9.04 -0.75 16.04
CA LYS A 48 8.56 0.31 16.95
C LYS A 48 7.15 0.77 16.62
N ASP A 49 6.78 0.76 15.35
CA ASP A 49 5.53 1.33 14.87
C ASP A 49 4.54 0.24 14.40
N LEU A 50 4.97 -0.69 13.51
CA LEU A 50 4.05 -1.66 12.91
C LEU A 50 3.78 -2.85 13.85
N TRP A 51 4.79 -3.36 14.56
CA TRP A 51 4.60 -4.52 15.45
C TRP A 51 3.56 -4.29 16.55
N PRO A 52 3.53 -3.15 17.28
CA PRO A 52 2.48 -2.90 18.26
C PRO A 52 1.06 -2.97 17.68
N GLU A 53 0.86 -2.45 16.47
CA GLU A 53 -0.42 -2.50 15.77
C GLU A 53 -0.77 -3.93 15.33
N ALA A 54 0.19 -4.66 14.78
CA ALA A 54 0.02 -6.05 14.38
C ALA A 54 -0.37 -6.94 15.59
N ARG A 55 0.32 -6.75 16.72
CA ARG A 55 -0.01 -7.45 17.97
C ARG A 55 -1.42 -7.09 18.46
N ALA A 56 -1.79 -5.83 18.42
CA ALA A 56 -3.15 -5.40 18.79
C ALA A 56 -4.22 -5.97 17.85
N ALA A 57 -3.87 -6.22 16.58
CA ALA A 57 -4.72 -6.88 15.60
C ALA A 57 -4.73 -8.43 15.71
N GLY A 58 -4.11 -9.01 16.76
CA GLY A 58 -4.12 -10.45 17.03
C GLY A 58 -3.04 -11.26 16.30
N VAL A 59 -2.04 -10.61 15.71
CA VAL A 59 -0.93 -11.28 15.02
C VAL A 59 0.13 -11.73 16.04
N SER A 60 0.57 -12.98 15.95
CA SER A 60 1.67 -13.50 16.77
C SER A 60 3.02 -12.94 16.33
N LYS A 61 3.99 -12.89 17.29
CA LYS A 61 5.36 -12.46 16.97
C LYS A 61 6.02 -13.38 15.93
N ALA A 62 5.72 -14.67 15.98
CA ALA A 62 6.24 -15.66 15.03
C ALA A 62 5.77 -15.36 13.58
N THR A 63 4.47 -15.09 13.40
CA THR A 63 3.93 -14.70 12.09
C THR A 63 4.52 -13.37 11.59
N PHE A 64 4.62 -12.38 12.50
CA PHE A 64 5.20 -11.09 12.13
C PHE A 64 6.67 -11.22 11.70
N ASP A 65 7.48 -11.92 12.46
CA ASP A 65 8.89 -12.11 12.14
C ASP A 65 9.07 -12.90 10.85
N ALA A 66 8.33 -14.00 10.66
CA ALA A 66 8.35 -14.76 9.43
C ALA A 66 7.89 -13.96 8.20
N ALA A 67 6.92 -13.05 8.38
CA ALA A 67 6.44 -12.19 7.29
C ALA A 67 7.52 -11.25 6.78
N PHE A 68 8.35 -10.71 7.67
CA PHE A 68 9.37 -9.72 7.35
C PHE A 68 10.80 -10.25 7.38
N ASP A 69 11.00 -11.56 7.52
CA ASP A 69 12.33 -12.17 7.48
C ASP A 69 13.01 -11.88 6.12
N GLY A 70 14.18 -11.24 6.17
CA GLY A 70 14.93 -10.83 4.99
C GLY A 70 14.30 -9.73 4.13
N VAL A 71 13.11 -9.22 4.47
CA VAL A 71 12.42 -8.19 3.70
C VAL A 71 13.13 -6.84 3.86
N LYS A 72 13.36 -6.18 2.72
CA LYS A 72 13.89 -4.82 2.61
C LYS A 72 12.91 -3.93 1.87
N PRO A 73 12.95 -2.60 2.09
CA PRO A 73 12.09 -1.69 1.35
C PRO A 73 12.49 -1.65 -0.14
N ASN A 74 11.53 -1.83 -1.02
CA ASN A 74 11.75 -1.76 -2.46
C ASN A 74 11.58 -0.32 -2.95
N LEU A 75 12.69 0.39 -3.07
CA LEU A 75 12.71 1.81 -3.47
C LEU A 75 12.40 2.06 -4.95
N LYS A 76 12.18 1.00 -5.74
CA LYS A 76 11.78 1.11 -7.15
C LYS A 76 10.27 1.18 -7.34
N LEU A 77 9.50 0.99 -6.27
CA LEU A 77 8.05 1.14 -6.33
C LEU A 77 7.66 2.60 -6.57
N PRO A 78 6.57 2.87 -7.30
CA PRO A 78 6.09 4.24 -7.49
C PRO A 78 5.42 4.81 -6.24
N ASP A 79 5.24 6.14 -6.23
CA ASP A 79 4.51 6.90 -5.19
C ASP A 79 5.17 6.89 -3.80
N LEU A 80 6.50 6.69 -3.74
CA LEU A 80 7.26 6.73 -2.51
C LEU A 80 7.75 8.15 -2.21
N VAL A 81 7.77 8.48 -0.92
CA VAL A 81 8.35 9.71 -0.36
C VAL A 81 9.47 9.32 0.58
N LEU A 82 10.70 9.50 0.14
CA LEU A 82 11.87 9.17 0.95
C LEU A 82 12.02 10.14 2.13
N PRO A 83 12.61 9.72 3.25
CA PRO A 83 12.87 10.59 4.39
C PRO A 83 13.62 11.86 3.99
N GLY A 84 13.13 13.01 4.42
CA GLY A 84 13.68 14.32 4.06
C GLY A 84 13.22 14.88 2.70
N GLN A 85 12.48 14.11 1.89
CA GLN A 85 11.88 14.59 0.64
C GLN A 85 10.45 15.06 0.85
N LYS A 86 10.03 16.02 0.04
CA LYS A 86 8.61 16.43 -0.04
C LYS A 86 7.87 15.46 -0.97
N ALA A 87 6.60 15.19 -0.64
CA ALA A 87 5.73 14.49 -1.56
C ALA A 87 5.58 15.32 -2.84
N GLU A 88 6.00 14.76 -3.97
CA GLU A 88 5.75 15.37 -5.28
C GLU A 88 4.49 14.76 -5.89
N THR A 89 3.72 15.59 -6.59
CA THR A 89 2.65 15.06 -7.43
C THR A 89 3.28 14.21 -8.53
N PRO A 90 2.91 12.94 -8.69
CA PRO A 90 3.48 12.10 -9.71
C PRO A 90 3.34 12.75 -11.10
N LYS A 91 4.45 12.94 -11.80
CA LYS A 91 4.46 13.49 -13.16
C LYS A 91 3.86 12.52 -14.18
N THR A 92 3.83 11.24 -13.84
CA THR A 92 3.30 10.18 -14.70
C THR A 92 2.22 9.43 -13.94
N GLN A 93 1.03 9.36 -14.54
CA GLN A 93 -0.05 8.52 -14.03
C GLN A 93 0.20 7.08 -14.43
N HIS A 94 0.37 6.21 -13.43
CA HIS A 94 0.67 4.78 -13.65
C HIS A 94 -0.59 3.93 -13.88
N GLN A 95 -1.77 4.45 -13.54
CA GLN A 95 -3.03 3.76 -13.76
C GLN A 95 -3.62 4.23 -15.10
N ALA A 96 -3.78 3.29 -16.03
CA ALA A 96 -4.18 3.58 -17.41
C ALA A 96 -5.54 4.30 -17.51
N GLU A 97 -6.46 4.00 -16.60
CA GLU A 97 -7.80 4.60 -16.51
C GLU A 97 -7.78 6.11 -16.25
N PHE A 98 -6.76 6.61 -15.58
CA PHE A 98 -6.61 8.04 -15.32
C PHE A 98 -5.78 8.78 -16.38
N GLY A 99 -5.19 8.06 -17.31
CA GLY A 99 -4.41 8.66 -18.39
C GLY A 99 -5.28 9.21 -19.52
N SER A 100 -6.14 8.37 -20.08
CA SER A 100 -7.08 8.71 -21.15
C SER A 100 -8.17 7.65 -21.25
N PRO A 101 -9.46 8.02 -21.12
CA PRO A 101 -10.58 7.09 -21.34
C PRO A 101 -10.52 6.41 -22.71
N GLY A 102 -10.16 7.15 -23.77
CA GLY A 102 -10.02 6.58 -25.12
C GLY A 102 -8.96 5.48 -25.21
N ASN A 103 -7.84 5.63 -24.50
CA ASN A 103 -6.81 4.59 -24.44
C ASN A 103 -7.25 3.41 -23.56
N TYR A 104 -7.93 3.68 -22.45
CA TYR A 104 -8.45 2.64 -21.57
C TYR A 104 -9.49 1.77 -22.24
N PHE A 105 -10.40 2.37 -23.02
CA PHE A 105 -11.43 1.70 -23.81
C PHE A 105 -11.03 1.47 -25.28
N ALA A 106 -9.74 1.49 -25.60
CA ALA A 106 -9.29 1.24 -26.97
C ALA A 106 -9.89 -0.05 -27.50
N GLU A 107 -10.42 -0.01 -28.71
CA GLU A 107 -11.15 -1.13 -29.36
C GLU A 107 -10.36 -2.43 -29.34
N LYS A 108 -9.05 -2.37 -29.60
CA LYS A 108 -8.16 -3.53 -29.52
C LYS A 108 -8.23 -4.22 -28.14
N THR A 109 -8.23 -3.44 -27.07
CA THR A 109 -8.27 -3.94 -25.70
C THR A 109 -9.65 -4.54 -25.37
N VAL A 110 -10.71 -3.81 -25.70
CA VAL A 110 -12.10 -4.26 -25.50
C VAL A 110 -12.36 -5.54 -26.27
N THR A 111 -11.96 -5.60 -27.55
CA THR A 111 -12.11 -6.80 -28.40
C THR A 111 -11.35 -8.00 -27.84
N ALA A 112 -10.11 -7.80 -27.35
CA ALA A 112 -9.32 -8.88 -26.75
C ALA A 112 -9.97 -9.44 -25.49
N VAL A 113 -10.43 -8.57 -24.58
CA VAL A 113 -11.13 -8.97 -23.35
C VAL A 113 -12.45 -9.67 -23.68
N THR A 114 -13.23 -9.12 -24.63
CA THR A 114 -14.51 -9.73 -25.07
C THR A 114 -14.30 -11.13 -25.62
N ARG A 115 -13.31 -11.30 -26.49
CA ARG A 115 -12.97 -12.62 -27.06
C ARG A 115 -12.56 -13.60 -25.97
N GLY A 116 -11.68 -13.18 -25.08
CA GLY A 116 -11.25 -13.96 -23.91
C GLY A 116 -12.43 -14.35 -23.01
N GLY A 117 -13.33 -13.41 -22.73
CA GLY A 117 -14.53 -13.62 -21.93
C GLY A 117 -15.48 -14.64 -22.56
N ARG A 118 -15.76 -14.56 -23.87
CA ARG A 118 -16.60 -15.53 -24.56
C ARG A 118 -16.06 -16.98 -24.44
N SER A 119 -14.75 -17.15 -24.60
CA SER A 119 -14.12 -18.46 -24.41
C SER A 119 -14.30 -18.98 -22.98
N ARG A 120 -14.08 -18.12 -21.96
CA ARG A 120 -14.23 -18.49 -20.54
C ARG A 120 -15.69 -18.70 -20.15
N ALA A 121 -16.62 -17.98 -20.75
CA ALA A 121 -18.05 -18.18 -20.52
C ALA A 121 -18.46 -19.62 -20.83
N SER A 122 -17.99 -20.18 -21.94
CA SER A 122 -18.25 -21.58 -22.31
C SER A 122 -17.50 -22.54 -21.39
N GLN A 123 -16.22 -22.26 -21.12
CA GLN A 123 -15.36 -23.13 -20.29
C GLN A 123 -15.86 -23.25 -18.86
N HIS A 124 -16.36 -22.16 -18.26
CA HIS A 124 -16.79 -22.07 -16.86
C HIS A 124 -18.31 -21.89 -16.70
N ALA A 125 -19.10 -22.30 -17.69
CA ALA A 125 -20.54 -22.06 -17.72
C ALA A 125 -21.27 -22.53 -16.46
N LYS A 126 -20.93 -23.72 -15.96
CA LYS A 126 -21.54 -24.27 -14.72
C LYS A 126 -21.19 -23.43 -13.49
N THR A 127 -19.93 -23.06 -13.35
CA THR A 127 -19.45 -22.22 -12.22
C THR A 127 -20.10 -20.84 -12.27
N LEU A 128 -20.14 -20.20 -13.45
CA LEU A 128 -20.77 -18.89 -13.62
C LEU A 128 -22.26 -18.92 -13.29
N ALA A 129 -22.99 -19.95 -13.73
CA ALA A 129 -24.41 -20.11 -13.38
C ALA A 129 -24.62 -20.30 -11.87
N ALA A 130 -23.75 -21.05 -11.20
CA ALA A 130 -23.80 -21.24 -9.75
C ALA A 130 -23.46 -19.93 -9.00
N VAL A 131 -22.44 -19.20 -9.43
CA VAL A 131 -22.06 -17.89 -8.87
C VAL A 131 -23.19 -16.87 -9.04
N GLU A 132 -23.78 -16.78 -10.24
CA GLU A 132 -24.92 -15.88 -10.50
C GLU A 132 -26.12 -16.24 -9.65
N LYS A 133 -26.43 -17.53 -9.50
CA LYS A 133 -27.50 -18.01 -8.62
C LYS A 133 -27.27 -17.56 -7.17
N THR A 134 -26.03 -17.64 -6.69
CA THR A 134 -25.66 -17.36 -5.29
C THR A 134 -25.61 -15.87 -4.99
N PHE A 135 -24.96 -15.09 -5.84
CA PHE A 135 -24.66 -13.67 -5.58
C PHE A 135 -25.52 -12.69 -6.39
N GLY A 136 -26.27 -13.18 -7.37
CA GLY A 136 -27.14 -12.35 -8.21
C GLY A 136 -26.39 -11.51 -9.25
N VAL A 137 -25.09 -11.71 -9.42
CA VAL A 137 -24.25 -10.97 -10.36
C VAL A 137 -24.13 -11.76 -11.66
N PRO A 138 -24.51 -11.20 -12.82
CA PRO A 138 -24.42 -11.90 -14.09
C PRO A 138 -22.99 -12.32 -14.44
N GLY A 139 -22.83 -13.54 -14.95
CA GLY A 139 -21.51 -14.09 -15.30
C GLY A 139 -20.72 -13.24 -16.26
N GLY A 140 -21.37 -12.49 -17.16
CA GLY A 140 -20.73 -11.54 -18.07
C GLY A 140 -20.00 -10.40 -17.37
N ILE A 141 -20.56 -9.87 -16.27
CA ILE A 141 -19.95 -8.81 -15.45
C ILE A 141 -18.73 -9.36 -14.72
N VAL A 142 -18.87 -10.54 -14.09
CA VAL A 142 -17.75 -11.22 -13.41
C VAL A 142 -16.58 -11.47 -14.36
N LEU A 143 -16.87 -11.95 -15.57
CA LEU A 143 -15.86 -12.18 -16.61
C LEU A 143 -15.21 -10.88 -17.10
N ALA A 144 -15.96 -9.80 -17.23
CA ALA A 144 -15.42 -8.51 -17.63
C ALA A 144 -14.39 -8.00 -16.61
N ILE A 145 -14.71 -8.08 -15.32
CA ILE A 145 -13.78 -7.71 -14.24
C ILE A 145 -12.55 -8.63 -14.25
N TRP A 146 -12.74 -9.94 -14.24
CA TRP A 146 -11.63 -10.89 -14.27
C TRP A 146 -10.70 -10.67 -15.47
N GLY A 147 -11.28 -10.38 -16.64
CA GLY A 147 -10.51 -10.07 -17.84
C GLY A 147 -9.72 -8.76 -17.75
N ARG A 148 -10.33 -7.72 -17.16
CA ARG A 148 -9.68 -6.40 -17.00
C ARG A 148 -8.60 -6.42 -15.93
N GLU A 149 -8.84 -7.06 -14.80
CA GLU A 149 -7.93 -7.05 -13.65
C GLU A 149 -6.67 -7.90 -13.89
N SER A 150 -6.82 -9.08 -14.46
CA SER A 150 -5.69 -10.01 -14.56
C SER A 150 -5.53 -10.70 -15.92
N GLY A 151 -6.27 -10.28 -16.95
CA GLY A 151 -6.27 -10.99 -18.23
C GLY A 151 -6.72 -12.44 -18.06
N PHE A 152 -7.74 -12.68 -17.25
CA PHE A 152 -8.24 -14.02 -16.90
C PHE A 152 -7.19 -14.88 -16.19
N GLY A 153 -6.47 -14.30 -15.24
CA GLY A 153 -5.44 -14.96 -14.46
C GLY A 153 -4.06 -15.06 -15.14
N ALA A 154 -3.92 -14.50 -16.36
CA ALA A 154 -2.64 -14.52 -17.09
C ALA A 154 -1.59 -13.52 -16.54
N ALA A 155 -2.02 -12.50 -15.81
CA ALA A 155 -1.13 -11.51 -15.25
C ALA A 155 -0.25 -12.13 -14.15
N LYS A 156 1.06 -11.87 -14.25
CA LYS A 156 2.01 -12.35 -13.24
C LYS A 156 1.96 -11.47 -11.99
N MET A 157 2.09 -12.10 -10.81
CA MET A 157 2.27 -11.45 -9.51
C MET A 157 3.74 -11.58 -9.09
N PRO A 158 4.65 -10.75 -9.64
CA PRO A 158 6.09 -10.99 -9.49
C PRO A 158 6.64 -10.55 -8.12
N TYR A 159 5.89 -9.76 -7.36
CA TYR A 159 6.39 -9.16 -6.13
C TYR A 159 6.04 -9.98 -4.89
N ASP A 160 6.87 -9.88 -3.87
CA ASP A 160 6.52 -10.30 -2.52
C ASP A 160 5.54 -9.29 -1.92
N GLY A 161 4.38 -9.78 -1.45
CA GLY A 161 3.33 -8.91 -0.92
C GLY A 161 3.76 -8.11 0.31
N PHE A 162 4.57 -8.72 1.20
CA PHE A 162 5.06 -8.02 2.39
C PHE A 162 6.15 -6.99 2.06
N GLU A 163 6.98 -7.25 1.04
CA GLU A 163 7.91 -6.25 0.53
C GLU A 163 7.16 -5.03 0.01
N VAL A 164 6.15 -5.24 -0.85
CA VAL A 164 5.38 -4.14 -1.44
C VAL A 164 4.59 -3.39 -0.38
N LEU A 165 3.75 -4.10 0.39
CA LEU A 165 2.86 -3.48 1.37
C LEU A 165 3.65 -2.82 2.51
N GLY A 166 4.71 -3.47 3.01
CA GLY A 166 5.59 -2.89 4.02
C GLY A 166 6.32 -1.64 3.53
N THR A 167 6.86 -1.67 2.30
CA THR A 167 7.50 -0.49 1.71
C THR A 167 6.51 0.67 1.58
N LYS A 168 5.31 0.40 1.07
CA LYS A 168 4.28 1.44 0.88
C LYS A 168 3.74 1.96 2.20
N ALA A 169 3.53 1.11 3.19
CA ALA A 169 3.14 1.53 4.54
C ALA A 169 4.21 2.41 5.22
N PHE A 170 5.48 2.19 4.88
CA PHE A 170 6.59 2.98 5.39
C PHE A 170 6.80 4.28 4.62
N LEU A 171 6.72 4.27 3.27
CA LEU A 171 7.20 5.36 2.41
C LEU A 171 6.16 5.99 1.48
N ALA A 172 5.00 5.37 1.21
CA ALA A 172 4.06 5.91 0.23
C ALA A 172 3.37 7.19 0.73
N THR A 173 2.81 7.97 -0.18
CA THR A 173 1.99 9.14 0.17
C THR A 173 0.75 8.75 0.97
N ARG A 174 0.15 7.58 0.69
CA ARG A 174 -1.01 7.02 1.38
C ARG A 174 -0.61 5.97 2.44
N LYS A 175 0.36 6.30 3.30
CA LYS A 175 0.91 5.37 4.32
C LYS A 175 -0.16 4.69 5.15
N GLN A 176 -1.15 5.45 5.64
CA GLN A 176 -2.19 4.92 6.53
C GLN A 176 -3.00 3.82 5.84
N MET A 177 -3.42 4.03 4.60
CA MET A 177 -4.11 3.00 3.82
C MET A 177 -3.25 1.72 3.71
N PHE A 178 -1.97 1.85 3.37
CA PHE A 178 -1.08 0.69 3.26
C PHE A 178 -0.74 0.05 4.60
N ARG A 179 -0.81 0.78 5.74
CA ARG A 179 -0.72 0.17 7.08
C ARG A 179 -1.90 -0.78 7.34
N GLU A 180 -3.09 -0.38 7.00
CA GLU A 180 -4.28 -1.23 7.11
C GLU A 180 -4.14 -2.49 6.24
N GLU A 181 -3.63 -2.34 5.03
CA GLU A 181 -3.44 -3.47 4.12
C GLU A 181 -2.34 -4.44 4.58
N VAL A 182 -1.22 -3.94 5.11
CA VAL A 182 -0.17 -4.83 5.63
C VAL A 182 -0.62 -5.56 6.91
N LEU A 183 -1.43 -4.92 7.75
CA LEU A 183 -2.03 -5.57 8.91
C LEU A 183 -3.01 -6.67 8.50
N ALA A 184 -3.84 -6.41 7.51
CA ALA A 184 -4.73 -7.42 6.93
C ALA A 184 -3.95 -8.59 6.30
N ALA A 185 -2.86 -8.31 5.58
CA ALA A 185 -1.98 -9.34 5.04
C ALA A 185 -1.36 -10.23 6.13
N LEU A 186 -0.94 -9.64 7.25
CA LEU A 186 -0.46 -10.38 8.42
C LEU A 186 -1.55 -11.25 9.04
N GLN A 187 -2.78 -10.73 9.15
CA GLN A 187 -3.93 -11.50 9.64
C GLN A 187 -4.28 -12.68 8.71
N MET A 188 -4.15 -12.50 7.39
CA MET A 188 -4.36 -13.60 6.43
C MET A 188 -3.39 -14.77 6.70
N VAL A 189 -2.12 -14.47 6.98
CA VAL A 189 -1.12 -15.49 7.31
C VAL A 189 -1.36 -16.10 8.69
N GLU A 190 -1.64 -15.28 9.71
CA GLU A 190 -1.95 -15.73 11.07
C GLU A 190 -3.12 -16.69 11.13
N GLN A 191 -4.17 -16.41 10.36
CA GLN A 191 -5.38 -17.22 10.27
C GLN A 191 -5.22 -18.45 9.35
N GLY A 192 -4.03 -18.67 8.78
CA GLY A 192 -3.77 -19.79 7.86
C GLY A 192 -4.48 -19.71 6.51
N LYS A 193 -5.07 -18.55 6.18
CA LYS A 193 -5.78 -18.34 4.89
C LYS A 193 -4.84 -18.37 3.69
N VAL A 194 -3.59 -17.96 3.89
CA VAL A 194 -2.55 -17.98 2.87
C VAL A 194 -1.19 -18.26 3.52
N ARG A 195 -0.35 -19.04 2.86
CA ARG A 195 1.02 -19.26 3.33
C ARG A 195 1.88 -18.03 3.05
N ARG A 196 2.82 -17.70 3.94
CA ARG A 196 3.74 -16.57 3.77
C ARG A 196 4.41 -16.53 2.38
N ASN A 197 4.90 -17.65 1.91
CA ASN A 197 5.59 -17.75 0.62
C ASN A 197 4.66 -17.66 -0.60
N ALA A 198 3.36 -17.86 -0.41
CA ALA A 198 2.33 -17.70 -1.45
C ALA A 198 1.76 -16.28 -1.52
N MET A 199 2.15 -15.38 -0.60
CA MET A 199 1.72 -13.99 -0.59
C MET A 199 2.39 -13.20 -1.74
N ARG A 200 1.89 -13.43 -2.94
CA ARG A 200 2.36 -12.77 -4.17
C ARG A 200 1.39 -11.66 -4.56
N SER A 201 1.94 -10.53 -5.02
CA SER A 201 1.15 -9.33 -5.33
C SER A 201 1.60 -8.63 -6.61
N SER A 202 0.79 -7.68 -7.05
CA SER A 202 1.18 -6.64 -8.00
C SER A 202 2.11 -5.62 -7.33
N TRP A 203 2.69 -4.71 -8.11
CA TRP A 203 3.48 -3.58 -7.61
C TRP A 203 2.67 -2.63 -6.68
N ALA A 204 1.36 -2.69 -6.76
CA ALA A 204 0.44 -1.90 -5.93
C ALA A 204 0.03 -2.63 -4.64
N GLY A 205 0.40 -3.91 -4.47
CA GLY A 205 0.01 -4.73 -3.32
C GLY A 205 -1.29 -5.50 -3.52
N ALA A 206 -1.88 -5.47 -4.73
CA ALA A 206 -3.09 -6.21 -5.04
C ALA A 206 -2.79 -7.70 -5.25
N LEU A 207 -3.71 -8.55 -4.81
CA LEU A 207 -3.57 -9.99 -4.66
C LEU A 207 -4.41 -10.77 -5.67
N GLY A 208 -3.83 -11.85 -6.17
CA GLY A 208 -4.54 -12.86 -6.95
C GLY A 208 -5.16 -12.35 -8.24
N GLN A 209 -6.02 -13.18 -8.83
CA GLN A 209 -6.65 -12.87 -10.10
C GLN A 209 -7.68 -11.72 -10.06
N PRO A 210 -8.43 -11.49 -8.95
CA PRO A 210 -9.37 -10.36 -8.85
C PRO A 210 -8.69 -9.05 -8.44
N GLN A 211 -7.38 -9.02 -8.22
CA GLN A 211 -6.61 -7.86 -7.78
C GLN A 211 -7.14 -7.24 -6.48
N PHE A 212 -7.52 -8.09 -5.53
CA PHE A 212 -7.99 -7.65 -4.23
C PHE A 212 -6.85 -7.10 -3.36
N MET A 213 -7.12 -6.02 -2.66
CA MET A 213 -6.29 -5.66 -1.52
C MET A 213 -6.51 -6.65 -0.36
N PRO A 214 -5.53 -6.83 0.55
CA PRO A 214 -5.68 -7.76 1.68
C PRO A 214 -6.96 -7.56 2.51
N THR A 215 -7.36 -6.32 2.77
CA THR A 215 -8.63 -6.03 3.45
C THR A 215 -9.84 -6.51 2.67
N SER A 216 -9.82 -6.40 1.34
CA SER A 216 -10.87 -6.90 0.47
C SER A 216 -10.88 -8.44 0.45
N TYR A 217 -9.72 -9.08 0.46
CA TYR A 217 -9.61 -10.52 0.58
C TYR A 217 -10.28 -11.02 1.87
N LEU A 218 -9.92 -10.45 3.01
CA LEU A 218 -10.49 -10.88 4.30
C LEU A 218 -12.02 -10.75 4.36
N LYS A 219 -12.59 -9.77 3.65
CA LYS A 219 -14.03 -9.49 3.65
C LYS A 219 -14.79 -10.25 2.59
N HIS A 220 -14.18 -10.50 1.43
CA HIS A 220 -14.94 -10.90 0.25
C HIS A 220 -14.43 -12.16 -0.45
N ALA A 221 -13.24 -12.68 -0.12
CA ALA A 221 -12.80 -13.94 -0.70
C ALA A 221 -13.69 -15.09 -0.26
N VAL A 222 -14.03 -15.97 -1.21
CA VAL A 222 -14.95 -17.08 -1.05
C VAL A 222 -14.26 -18.37 -1.45
N ASP A 223 -14.30 -19.38 -0.59
CA ASP A 223 -14.04 -20.78 -0.93
C ASP A 223 -15.30 -21.32 -1.61
N PHE A 224 -15.32 -21.35 -2.93
CA PHE A 224 -16.49 -21.74 -3.71
C PHE A 224 -16.43 -23.16 -4.23
N ASP A 225 -15.25 -23.73 -4.37
CA ASP A 225 -15.06 -25.14 -4.72
C ASP A 225 -15.09 -26.08 -3.50
N GLY A 226 -15.04 -25.51 -2.28
CA GLY A 226 -15.23 -26.24 -1.02
C GLY A 226 -13.99 -27.01 -0.57
N ASP A 227 -12.79 -26.61 -0.99
CA ASP A 227 -11.54 -27.26 -0.60
C ASP A 227 -10.98 -26.80 0.76
N GLY A 228 -11.65 -25.84 1.40
CA GLY A 228 -11.28 -25.23 2.70
C GLY A 228 -10.44 -23.97 2.57
N HIS A 229 -10.16 -23.50 1.37
CA HIS A 229 -9.33 -22.32 1.11
C HIS A 229 -9.95 -21.40 0.06
N ALA A 230 -10.04 -20.13 0.31
CA ALA A 230 -10.42 -19.14 -0.70
C ALA A 230 -9.20 -18.76 -1.57
N ASP A 231 -8.82 -19.64 -2.50
CA ASP A 231 -7.62 -19.46 -3.35
C ASP A 231 -7.90 -18.58 -4.56
N ILE A 232 -7.85 -17.27 -4.38
CA ILE A 232 -8.01 -16.31 -5.47
C ILE A 232 -6.81 -16.25 -6.44
N TRP A 233 -5.74 -16.99 -6.19
CA TRP A 233 -4.57 -17.04 -7.08
C TRP A 233 -4.67 -18.15 -8.13
N ASN A 234 -5.17 -19.33 -7.72
CA ASN A 234 -5.12 -20.53 -8.55
C ASN A 234 -6.50 -21.14 -8.81
N SER A 235 -7.50 -20.93 -7.92
CA SER A 235 -8.87 -21.41 -8.12
C SER A 235 -9.69 -20.41 -8.93
N VAL A 236 -10.16 -20.83 -10.11
CA VAL A 236 -11.09 -20.03 -10.93
C VAL A 236 -12.47 -19.94 -10.25
N PRO A 237 -13.06 -21.01 -9.69
CA PRO A 237 -14.32 -20.90 -8.96
C PRO A 237 -14.27 -19.86 -7.86
N ASP A 238 -13.23 -19.86 -7.03
CA ASP A 238 -13.08 -18.91 -5.92
C ASP A 238 -12.90 -17.48 -6.43
N THR A 239 -12.10 -17.31 -7.49
CA THR A 239 -11.91 -16.00 -8.13
C THR A 239 -13.23 -15.42 -8.61
N LEU A 240 -14.03 -16.20 -9.34
CA LEU A 240 -15.30 -15.74 -9.89
C LEU A 240 -16.33 -15.44 -8.78
N ALA A 241 -16.40 -16.32 -7.78
CA ALA A 241 -17.28 -16.13 -6.63
C ALA A 241 -16.85 -14.92 -5.77
N SER A 242 -15.56 -14.72 -5.56
CA SER A 242 -15.04 -13.59 -4.80
C SER A 242 -15.35 -12.26 -5.48
N ILE A 243 -15.20 -12.16 -6.81
CA ILE A 243 -15.59 -10.98 -7.60
C ILE A 243 -17.09 -10.71 -7.44
N ALA A 244 -17.92 -11.75 -7.56
CA ALA A 244 -19.38 -11.60 -7.43
C ALA A 244 -19.77 -11.20 -6.01
N ASN A 245 -19.18 -11.81 -4.99
CA ASN A 245 -19.42 -11.48 -3.58
C ASN A 245 -19.06 -10.02 -3.27
N TYR A 246 -17.92 -9.54 -3.81
CA TYR A 246 -17.52 -8.14 -3.68
C TYR A 246 -18.59 -7.20 -4.24
N LEU A 247 -19.07 -7.43 -5.45
CA LEU A 247 -20.11 -6.60 -6.06
C LEU A 247 -21.43 -6.68 -5.30
N ALA A 248 -21.85 -7.87 -4.87
CA ALA A 248 -23.07 -8.04 -4.07
C ALA A 248 -23.00 -7.27 -2.76
N HIS A 249 -21.85 -7.30 -2.09
CA HIS A 249 -21.62 -6.54 -0.86
C HIS A 249 -21.70 -5.02 -1.07
N TYR A 250 -21.21 -4.52 -2.21
CA TYR A 250 -21.24 -3.10 -2.55
C TYR A 250 -22.50 -2.65 -3.30
N GLY A 251 -23.57 -3.41 -3.19
CA GLY A 251 -24.89 -2.97 -3.60
C GLY A 251 -25.31 -3.36 -5.02
N TRP A 252 -24.69 -4.42 -5.58
CA TRP A 252 -25.22 -5.00 -6.80
C TRP A 252 -26.68 -5.49 -6.60
N VAL A 253 -27.58 -5.05 -7.45
CA VAL A 253 -28.98 -5.45 -7.40
C VAL A 253 -29.28 -6.43 -8.53
N LYS A 254 -29.68 -7.65 -8.17
CA LYS A 254 -30.05 -8.68 -9.14
C LYS A 254 -31.16 -8.19 -10.07
N GLY A 255 -30.97 -8.41 -11.37
CA GLY A 255 -31.93 -8.00 -12.41
C GLY A 255 -31.85 -6.51 -12.79
N ARG A 256 -31.01 -5.71 -12.13
CA ARG A 256 -30.71 -4.34 -12.56
C ARG A 256 -29.46 -4.36 -13.46
N ASP A 257 -29.51 -3.58 -14.54
CA ASP A 257 -28.34 -3.43 -15.42
C ASP A 257 -27.22 -2.62 -14.71
N TRP A 258 -25.98 -2.82 -15.15
CA TRP A 258 -24.81 -2.10 -14.63
C TRP A 258 -24.79 -0.63 -15.05
N GLY A 259 -25.50 -0.29 -16.13
CA GLY A 259 -25.57 1.06 -16.67
C GLY A 259 -26.42 1.13 -17.93
N PHE A 260 -26.68 2.32 -18.38
CA PHE A 260 -27.37 2.62 -19.62
C PHE A 260 -26.78 3.88 -20.26
N GLU A 261 -26.84 3.97 -21.59
CA GLU A 261 -26.41 5.11 -22.34
C GLU A 261 -27.39 6.27 -22.18
N VAL A 262 -26.85 7.45 -21.98
CA VAL A 262 -27.65 8.70 -21.86
C VAL A 262 -27.07 9.78 -22.75
N ILE A 263 -27.92 10.65 -23.28
CA ILE A 263 -27.52 11.89 -23.91
C ILE A 263 -27.44 12.95 -22.81
N VAL A 264 -26.25 13.48 -22.57
CA VAL A 264 -26.03 14.54 -21.59
C VAL A 264 -26.20 15.88 -22.30
N PRO A 265 -27.16 16.73 -21.88
CA PRO A 265 -27.30 18.06 -22.44
C PRO A 265 -26.06 18.93 -22.20
N ASP A 266 -25.71 19.82 -23.13
CA ASP A 266 -24.55 20.72 -23.02
C ASP A 266 -24.61 21.62 -21.78
N SER A 267 -25.80 21.84 -21.20
CA SER A 267 -26.00 22.60 -19.97
C SER A 267 -25.55 21.89 -18.70
N VAL A 268 -25.25 20.60 -18.76
CA VAL A 268 -24.79 19.83 -17.59
C VAL A 268 -23.32 20.09 -17.36
N SER A 269 -23.00 20.68 -16.21
CA SER A 269 -21.62 20.98 -15.83
C SER A 269 -20.85 19.70 -15.51
N CYS A 270 -19.63 19.56 -16.04
CA CYS A 270 -18.67 18.53 -15.65
C CYS A 270 -18.33 18.55 -14.15
N ALA A 271 -18.62 19.63 -13.44
CA ALA A 271 -18.48 19.71 -11.98
C ALA A 271 -19.44 18.77 -11.23
N LEU A 272 -20.46 18.24 -11.92
CA LEU A 272 -21.39 17.23 -11.38
C LEU A 272 -20.94 15.79 -11.65
N GLU A 273 -19.82 15.61 -12.33
CA GLU A 273 -19.24 14.30 -12.63
C GLU A 273 -18.57 13.70 -11.39
N GLY A 274 -18.71 12.41 -11.22
CA GLY A 274 -18.08 11.63 -10.16
C GLY A 274 -19.03 11.18 -9.05
N PRO A 275 -18.67 10.14 -8.30
CA PRO A 275 -19.54 9.50 -7.32
C PRO A 275 -19.92 10.42 -6.15
N ASP A 276 -19.03 11.33 -5.78
CA ASP A 276 -19.22 12.22 -4.62
C ASP A 276 -19.84 13.58 -4.99
N ARG A 277 -20.08 13.83 -6.27
CA ARG A 277 -20.58 15.11 -6.80
C ARG A 277 -21.88 14.97 -7.58
N GLY A 278 -22.27 13.75 -7.89
CA GLY A 278 -23.52 13.47 -8.58
C GLY A 278 -24.72 13.84 -7.71
N ARG A 279 -25.73 14.46 -8.31
CA ARG A 279 -27.04 14.57 -7.64
C ARG A 279 -27.62 13.18 -7.50
N PRO A 280 -28.29 12.87 -6.35
CA PRO A 280 -29.07 11.64 -6.25
C PRO A 280 -30.04 11.60 -7.42
N LYS A 281 -30.19 10.42 -8.04
CA LYS A 281 -31.25 10.22 -9.02
C LYS A 281 -32.57 10.55 -8.33
N THR A 282 -33.25 11.55 -8.83
CA THR A 282 -34.69 11.68 -8.55
C THR A 282 -35.35 10.63 -9.43
N ASP A 283 -36.06 9.70 -8.82
CA ASP A 283 -36.88 8.71 -9.51
C ASP A 283 -37.90 9.37 -10.43
#